data_90f312d2209bfeabf45407c9148bb6c6
#
_entry.id   90f312d2209bfeabf45407c9148bb6c6
#
_cell.length_a   1.000
_cell.length_b   1.000
_cell.length_c   1.000
_cell.angle_alpha   90.00
_cell.angle_beta   90.00
_cell.angle_gamma   90.00
#
_symmetry.space_group_name_H-M   'P 1'
#
loop_
_entity.id
_entity.type
_entity.pdbx_description
1 polymer ?
#
loop_
_entity_poly.entity_id
_entity_poly.type
_entity_poly.pdbx_seq_one_letter_code
_entity_poly.pdbx_strand_id
1 'polypeptide(L)'
;EIISPTDLERSRSTAEATVDYIVSELADVASQLPLEWDAPNYGRATKGAALAYIARTKLYAASKLNNPSMDRKKWEDARDALSAVMGLNIYDLYYDTQNPELSYAHYFCERKTKENIYTYLLAANATMHSNLPQGAPWNEKSYVGCTPTQNLVDAYDMKDGTEPITGYDANGQPIINKNSGYDDKNPYENRDPRLKMTIFYHGNTFDLNG
;
A
#
# COMPACT_ATOMS: atom_id res chain seq x y z
N GLU A 1 -24.29 32.76 4.41
CA GLU A 1 -24.12 33.45 3.11
C GLU A 1 -24.66 32.53 2.01
N ILE A 2 -25.56 33.05 1.17
CA ILE A 2 -26.04 32.33 -0.01
C ILE A 2 -25.00 32.52 -1.08
N ILE A 3 -24.24 31.46 -1.41
CA ILE A 3 -23.26 31.48 -2.49
C ILE A 3 -24.02 31.55 -3.82
N SER A 4 -23.74 32.56 -4.64
CA SER A 4 -24.31 32.68 -5.98
C SER A 4 -23.85 31.50 -6.86
N PRO A 5 -24.68 30.98 -7.79
CA PRO A 5 -24.25 29.95 -8.74
C PRO A 5 -22.98 30.30 -9.50
N THR A 6 -22.75 31.56 -9.80
CA THR A 6 -21.52 32.09 -10.46
C THR A 6 -20.28 31.98 -9.55
N ASP A 7 -20.42 31.97 -8.24
CA ASP A 7 -19.31 31.80 -7.30
C ASP A 7 -18.81 30.34 -7.25
N LEU A 8 -19.59 29.41 -7.80
CA LEU A 8 -19.26 27.99 -7.92
C LEU A 8 -18.47 27.68 -9.20
N GLU A 9 -18.49 28.59 -10.19
CA GLU A 9 -17.74 28.43 -11.44
C GLU A 9 -16.27 28.81 -11.23
N ARG A 10 -15.43 27.76 -11.01
CA ARG A 10 -13.99 27.94 -10.89
C ARG A 10 -13.25 27.20 -11.99
N SER A 11 -12.27 27.85 -12.59
CA SER A 11 -11.34 27.19 -13.50
C SER A 11 -10.49 26.16 -12.72
N ARG A 12 -10.10 25.08 -13.40
CA ARG A 12 -9.20 24.09 -12.82
C ARG A 12 -7.81 24.68 -12.62
N SER A 13 -7.23 24.46 -11.45
CA SER A 13 -5.82 24.74 -11.19
C SER A 13 -4.92 23.79 -11.97
N THR A 14 -3.68 24.18 -12.22
CA THR A 14 -2.66 23.27 -12.76
C THR A 14 -2.31 22.20 -11.72
N ALA A 15 -1.80 21.05 -12.19
CA ALA A 15 -1.32 20.00 -11.29
C ALA A 15 -0.21 20.51 -10.36
N GLU A 16 0.69 21.35 -10.88
CA GLU A 16 1.79 21.94 -10.11
C GLU A 16 1.27 22.87 -9.00
N ALA A 17 0.39 23.81 -9.31
CA ALA A 17 -0.21 24.70 -8.32
C ALA A 17 -1.00 23.91 -7.24
N THR A 18 -1.61 22.78 -7.61
CA THR A 18 -2.31 21.91 -6.66
C THR A 18 -1.32 21.19 -5.74
N VAL A 19 -0.21 20.69 -6.28
CA VAL A 19 0.86 20.07 -5.50
C VAL A 19 1.45 21.05 -4.51
N ASP A 20 1.79 22.27 -4.96
CA ASP A 20 2.37 23.32 -4.12
C ASP A 20 1.43 23.70 -2.98
N TYR A 21 0.14 23.84 -3.28
CA TYR A 21 -0.89 24.12 -2.28
C TYR A 21 -0.97 23.01 -1.22
N ILE A 22 -1.07 21.74 -1.65
CA ILE A 22 -1.14 20.60 -0.72
C ILE A 22 0.10 20.53 0.17
N VAL A 23 1.29 20.73 -0.42
CA VAL A 23 2.56 20.65 0.32
C VAL A 23 2.68 21.79 1.33
N SER A 24 2.31 23.02 0.95
CA SER A 24 2.38 24.16 1.86
C SER A 24 1.41 24.03 3.05
N GLU A 25 0.15 23.69 2.80
CA GLU A 25 -0.86 23.51 3.86
C GLU A 25 -0.45 22.39 4.84
N LEU A 26 0.02 21.27 4.31
CA LEU A 26 0.47 20.17 5.16
C LEU A 26 1.73 20.49 5.94
N ALA A 27 2.65 21.29 5.39
CA ALA A 27 3.86 21.70 6.10
C ALA A 27 3.52 22.63 7.29
N ASP A 28 2.60 23.56 7.10
CA ASP A 28 2.14 24.46 8.16
C ASP A 28 1.48 23.68 9.30
N VAL A 29 0.60 22.73 8.96
CA VAL A 29 -0.10 21.91 9.94
C VAL A 29 0.84 20.92 10.64
N ALA A 30 1.83 20.34 9.93
CA ALA A 30 2.75 19.35 10.49
C ALA A 30 3.51 19.87 11.71
N SER A 31 3.78 21.17 11.77
CA SER A 31 4.47 21.80 12.92
C SER A 31 3.61 21.82 14.19
N GLN A 32 2.29 21.78 14.05
CA GLN A 32 1.30 21.89 15.13
C GLN A 32 0.78 20.52 15.59
N LEU A 33 0.99 19.48 14.81
CA LEU A 33 0.52 18.13 15.13
C LEU A 33 1.48 17.40 16.07
N PRO A 34 0.97 16.61 17.01
CA PRO A 34 1.80 15.75 17.86
C PRO A 34 2.42 14.62 17.05
N LEU A 35 3.50 14.06 17.55
CA LEU A 35 4.11 12.85 16.99
C LEU A 35 3.20 11.64 17.16
N GLU A 36 2.49 11.55 18.26
CA GLU A 36 1.62 10.46 18.63
C GLU A 36 0.45 10.97 19.48
N TRP A 37 -0.71 10.35 19.33
CA TRP A 37 -1.88 10.59 20.18
C TRP A 37 -2.00 9.52 21.26
N ASP A 38 -2.61 9.88 22.38
CA ASP A 38 -3.02 8.94 23.41
C ASP A 38 -4.06 7.93 22.91
N ALA A 39 -4.27 6.85 23.67
CA ALA A 39 -5.13 5.74 23.21
C ALA A 39 -6.57 6.16 22.84
N PRO A 40 -7.26 7.07 23.56
CA PRO A 40 -8.58 7.54 23.18
C PRO A 40 -8.61 8.32 21.85
N ASN A 41 -7.51 8.93 21.46
CA ASN A 41 -7.38 9.76 20.29
C ASN A 41 -6.62 9.07 19.14
N TYR A 42 -6.28 7.78 19.28
CA TYR A 42 -5.61 7.01 18.23
C TYR A 42 -6.42 7.04 16.93
N GLY A 43 -5.76 7.22 15.80
CA GLY A 43 -6.37 7.37 14.48
C GLY A 43 -6.56 8.81 14.03
N ARG A 44 -6.33 9.80 14.90
CA ARG A 44 -6.25 11.21 14.48
C ARG A 44 -4.94 11.47 13.73
N ALA A 45 -4.95 12.51 12.88
CA ALA A 45 -3.77 12.93 12.14
C ALA A 45 -2.59 13.28 13.07
N THR A 46 -1.42 12.82 12.72
CA THR A 46 -0.16 13.07 13.42
C THR A 46 0.79 13.87 12.54
N LYS A 47 1.88 14.39 13.12
CA LYS A 47 2.99 14.99 12.36
C LYS A 47 3.52 14.02 11.29
N GLY A 48 3.66 12.74 11.63
CA GLY A 48 4.10 11.73 10.70
C GLY A 48 3.15 11.52 9.53
N ALA A 49 1.83 11.54 9.79
CA ALA A 49 0.82 11.46 8.74
C ALA A 49 0.92 12.64 7.75
N ALA A 50 1.04 13.88 8.26
CA ALA A 50 1.20 15.06 7.41
C ALA A 50 2.47 14.98 6.55
N LEU A 51 3.61 14.64 7.14
CA LEU A 51 4.88 14.46 6.42
C LEU A 51 4.81 13.33 5.38
N ALA A 52 4.16 12.22 5.68
CA ALA A 52 3.99 11.12 4.74
C ALA A 52 3.10 11.52 3.53
N TYR A 53 2.06 12.32 3.76
CA TYR A 53 1.26 12.87 2.66
C TYR A 53 2.03 13.86 1.81
N ILE A 54 2.88 14.71 2.39
CA ILE A 54 3.81 15.58 1.64
C ILE A 54 4.72 14.72 0.76
N ALA A 55 5.35 13.70 1.34
CA ALA A 55 6.27 12.82 0.63
C ALA A 55 5.57 12.09 -0.54
N ARG A 56 4.38 11.56 -0.29
CA ARG A 56 3.56 10.90 -1.33
C ARG A 56 3.17 11.87 -2.44
N THR A 57 2.75 13.08 -2.11
CA THR A 57 2.39 14.11 -3.09
C THR A 57 3.58 14.47 -3.98
N LYS A 58 4.76 14.68 -3.40
CA LYS A 58 5.99 14.96 -4.15
C LYS A 58 6.43 13.76 -5.01
N LEU A 59 6.26 12.53 -4.53
CA LEU A 59 6.55 11.33 -5.31
C LEU A 59 5.66 11.23 -6.55
N TYR A 60 4.37 11.50 -6.42
CA TYR A 60 3.46 11.57 -7.57
C TYR A 60 3.82 12.70 -8.54
N ALA A 61 4.22 13.86 -8.02
CA ALA A 61 4.67 14.99 -8.84
C ALA A 61 5.98 14.68 -9.61
N ALA A 62 6.83 13.80 -9.07
CA ALA A 62 8.05 13.32 -9.71
C ALA A 62 7.82 12.21 -10.74
N SER A 63 6.65 11.52 -10.70
CA SER A 63 6.33 10.42 -11.60
C SER A 63 6.26 10.85 -13.06
N LYS A 64 6.50 9.91 -14.00
CA LYS A 64 6.58 10.16 -15.45
C LYS A 64 5.39 10.97 -16.00
N LEU A 65 4.18 10.75 -15.46
CA LEU A 65 2.97 11.45 -15.88
C LEU A 65 3.05 12.95 -15.61
N ASN A 66 3.55 13.35 -14.44
CA ASN A 66 3.61 14.73 -13.97
C ASN A 66 5.02 15.35 -14.14
N ASN A 67 5.97 14.56 -14.61
CA ASN A 67 7.37 14.92 -14.83
C ASN A 67 7.91 14.28 -16.12
N PRO A 68 7.31 14.61 -17.28
CA PRO A 68 7.71 13.98 -18.55
C PRO A 68 9.15 14.30 -18.97
N SER A 69 9.68 15.43 -18.50
CA SER A 69 11.09 15.82 -18.73
C SER A 69 12.08 15.09 -17.81
N MET A 70 11.61 14.27 -16.88
CA MET A 70 12.43 13.56 -15.87
C MET A 70 13.30 14.53 -15.06
N ASP A 71 12.74 15.69 -14.68
CA ASP A 71 13.43 16.66 -13.82
C ASP A 71 13.88 15.99 -12.52
N ARG A 72 15.19 15.92 -12.35
CA ARG A 72 15.85 15.30 -11.22
C ARG A 72 15.51 15.97 -9.89
N LYS A 73 15.29 17.30 -9.91
CA LYS A 73 14.94 18.05 -8.70
C LYS A 73 13.66 17.55 -8.04
N LYS A 74 12.65 17.19 -8.82
CA LYS A 74 11.39 16.61 -8.29
C LYS A 74 11.63 15.28 -7.57
N TRP A 75 12.55 14.44 -8.06
CA TRP A 75 12.91 13.20 -7.41
C TRP A 75 13.71 13.43 -6.12
N GLU A 76 14.61 14.41 -6.13
CA GLU A 76 15.36 14.82 -4.93
C GLU A 76 14.41 15.36 -3.85
N ASP A 77 13.45 16.19 -4.21
CA ASP A 77 12.43 16.73 -3.30
C ASP A 77 11.54 15.62 -2.71
N ALA A 78 11.20 14.60 -3.49
CA ALA A 78 10.45 13.44 -3.01
C ALA A 78 11.28 12.61 -2.03
N ARG A 79 12.57 12.33 -2.36
CA ARG A 79 13.51 11.63 -1.47
C ARG A 79 13.66 12.37 -0.15
N ASP A 80 13.87 13.67 -0.18
CA ASP A 80 14.11 14.47 1.03
C ASP A 80 12.85 14.50 1.92
N ALA A 81 11.66 14.55 1.31
CA ALA A 81 10.41 14.45 2.05
C ALA A 81 10.21 13.06 2.70
N LEU A 82 10.56 11.98 2.00
CA LEU A 82 10.54 10.62 2.57
C LEU A 82 11.55 10.50 3.72
N SER A 83 12.75 11.06 3.55
CA SER A 83 13.78 11.08 4.59
C SER A 83 13.33 11.85 5.84
N ALA A 84 12.50 12.88 5.70
CA ALA A 84 11.95 13.61 6.84
C ALA A 84 10.98 12.73 7.67
N VAL A 85 10.23 11.83 7.04
CA VAL A 85 9.40 10.83 7.76
C VAL A 85 10.28 9.84 8.52
N MET A 86 11.29 9.29 7.85
CA MET A 86 12.26 8.37 8.47
C MET A 86 13.00 9.04 9.64
N GLY A 87 13.35 10.31 9.50
CA GLY A 87 14.03 11.11 10.54
C GLY A 87 13.23 11.34 11.82
N LEU A 88 11.94 11.01 11.85
CA LEU A 88 11.15 11.01 13.08
C LEU A 88 11.57 9.87 14.03
N ASN A 89 12.16 8.81 13.53
CA ASN A 89 12.67 7.64 14.29
C ASN A 89 11.62 6.98 15.20
N ILE A 90 10.35 7.04 14.82
CA ILE A 90 9.22 6.43 15.56
C ILE A 90 8.56 5.31 14.78
N TYR A 91 8.85 5.22 13.49
CA TYR A 91 8.29 4.19 12.59
C TYR A 91 9.33 3.12 12.30
N ASP A 92 8.85 1.90 12.18
CA ASP A 92 9.65 0.73 11.82
C ASP A 92 8.75 -0.34 11.21
N LEU A 93 9.31 -1.30 10.48
CA LEU A 93 8.55 -2.45 10.00
C LEU A 93 8.08 -3.30 11.18
N TYR A 94 6.86 -3.82 11.07
CA TYR A 94 6.34 -4.77 12.06
C TYR A 94 7.13 -6.07 11.97
N TYR A 95 7.55 -6.55 13.11
CA TYR A 95 8.28 -7.81 13.22
C TYR A 95 7.73 -8.64 14.38
N ASP A 96 7.17 -9.80 14.06
CA ASP A 96 6.74 -10.78 15.05
C ASP A 96 7.95 -11.61 15.49
N THR A 97 8.37 -11.44 16.73
CA THR A 97 9.53 -12.15 17.28
C THR A 97 9.26 -13.62 17.55
N GLN A 98 8.00 -14.03 17.65
CA GLN A 98 7.60 -15.41 17.90
C GLN A 98 7.48 -16.20 16.58
N ASN A 99 6.96 -15.54 15.54
CA ASN A 99 6.72 -16.14 14.23
C ASN A 99 7.20 -15.18 13.12
N PRO A 100 8.51 -15.01 12.95
CA PRO A 100 9.06 -14.02 12.01
C PRO A 100 8.55 -14.14 10.58
N GLU A 101 8.32 -15.36 10.11
CA GLU A 101 7.81 -15.67 8.76
C GLU A 101 6.34 -15.25 8.56
N LEU A 102 5.60 -15.07 9.66
CA LEU A 102 4.20 -14.63 9.63
C LEU A 102 4.04 -13.13 9.91
N SER A 103 5.14 -12.39 10.10
CA SER A 103 5.11 -10.96 10.44
C SER A 103 4.20 -10.16 9.51
N TYR A 104 4.25 -10.44 8.21
CA TYR A 104 3.41 -9.76 7.22
C TYR A 104 1.91 -10.02 7.43
N ALA A 105 1.52 -11.26 7.73
CA ALA A 105 0.11 -11.61 7.99
C ALA A 105 -0.36 -11.05 9.32
N HIS A 106 0.45 -11.19 10.36
CA HIS A 106 0.12 -10.72 11.71
C HIS A 106 0.02 -9.20 11.79
N TYR A 107 0.79 -8.45 10.98
CA TYR A 107 0.65 -6.99 10.88
C TYR A 107 -0.79 -6.56 10.60
N PHE A 108 -1.50 -7.24 9.71
CA PHE A 108 -2.90 -6.90 9.37
C PHE A 108 -3.90 -7.27 10.46
N CYS A 109 -3.50 -8.08 11.43
CA CYS A 109 -4.31 -8.44 12.61
C CYS A 109 -4.10 -7.47 13.77
N GLU A 110 -3.02 -6.67 13.74
CA GLU A 110 -2.68 -5.74 14.78
C GLU A 110 -3.34 -4.37 14.58
N ARG A 111 -4.00 -3.87 15.62
CA ARG A 111 -4.65 -2.56 15.58
C ARG A 111 -3.66 -1.40 15.51
N LYS A 112 -2.51 -1.54 16.16
CA LYS A 112 -1.49 -0.49 16.27
C LYS A 112 -0.12 -1.11 16.30
N THR A 113 0.71 -0.74 15.33
CA THR A 113 2.12 -1.14 15.25
C THR A 113 2.99 0.09 14.94
N LYS A 114 4.30 -0.05 15.01
CA LYS A 114 5.24 0.98 14.56
C LYS A 114 5.22 1.22 13.05
N GLU A 115 4.67 0.29 12.28
CA GLU A 115 4.53 0.43 10.82
C GLU A 115 3.35 1.35 10.45
N ASN A 116 2.39 1.55 11.37
CA ASN A 116 1.23 2.39 11.11
C ASN A 116 1.59 3.88 11.20
N ILE A 117 1.66 4.57 10.08
CA ILE A 117 1.83 6.02 10.01
C ILE A 117 0.47 6.73 10.19
N TYR A 118 -0.56 6.22 9.52
CA TYR A 118 -1.93 6.71 9.64
C TYR A 118 -2.92 5.56 9.41
N THR A 119 -3.86 5.41 10.32
CA THR A 119 -4.85 4.33 10.26
C THR A 119 -6.26 4.90 10.31
N TYR A 120 -7.08 4.56 9.33
CA TYR A 120 -8.51 4.82 9.38
C TYR A 120 -9.17 3.72 10.22
N LEU A 121 -9.69 4.11 11.37
CA LEU A 121 -10.33 3.18 12.29
C LEU A 121 -11.81 3.04 11.96
N LEU A 122 -12.25 1.83 11.71
CA LEU A 122 -13.65 1.46 11.61
C LEU A 122 -14.14 0.94 12.95
N ALA A 123 -15.42 1.20 13.25
CA ALA A 123 -16.09 0.54 14.37
C ALA A 123 -16.10 -0.99 14.13
N ALA A 124 -15.97 -1.76 15.21
CA ALA A 124 -16.10 -3.21 15.14
C ALA A 124 -17.52 -3.57 14.68
N ASN A 125 -17.66 -3.96 13.44
CA ASN A 125 -18.91 -4.41 12.85
C ASN A 125 -18.67 -5.48 11.79
N ALA A 126 -19.70 -6.26 11.46
CA ALA A 126 -19.61 -7.34 10.49
C ALA A 126 -19.51 -6.86 9.02
N THR A 127 -19.64 -5.56 8.74
CA THR A 127 -19.69 -5.03 7.37
C THR A 127 -18.36 -5.22 6.65
N MET A 128 -17.25 -5.20 7.36
CA MET A 128 -15.94 -5.46 6.78
C MET A 128 -15.79 -6.87 6.23
N HIS A 129 -16.45 -7.85 6.86
CA HIS A 129 -16.42 -9.24 6.39
C HIS A 129 -17.12 -9.42 5.04
N SER A 130 -18.07 -8.56 4.68
CA SER A 130 -18.74 -8.64 3.38
C SER A 130 -17.86 -8.19 2.20
N ASN A 131 -16.79 -7.45 2.47
CA ASN A 131 -15.85 -6.95 1.47
C ASN A 131 -14.57 -7.80 1.36
N LEU A 132 -14.38 -8.75 2.28
CA LEU A 132 -13.28 -9.71 2.14
C LEU A 132 -13.55 -10.63 0.95
N PRO A 133 -12.51 -11.10 0.24
CA PRO A 133 -12.66 -12.09 -0.83
C PRO A 133 -13.24 -13.37 -0.22
N GLN A 134 -14.54 -13.44 -0.21
CA GLN A 134 -15.27 -14.55 0.36
C GLN A 134 -15.47 -15.63 -0.70
N GLY A 135 -14.40 -16.29 -1.05
CA GLY A 135 -14.44 -17.60 -1.67
C GLY A 135 -14.51 -18.71 -0.63
N ALA A 136 -14.92 -18.37 0.59
CA ALA A 136 -15.02 -19.35 1.66
C ALA A 136 -16.10 -20.37 1.29
N PRO A 137 -15.76 -21.67 1.14
CA PRO A 137 -16.67 -22.69 0.66
C PRO A 137 -17.85 -23.01 1.60
N TRP A 138 -17.88 -22.40 2.77
CA TRP A 138 -18.93 -22.61 3.79
C TRP A 138 -20.09 -21.63 3.71
N ASN A 139 -20.03 -20.63 2.82
CA ASN A 139 -21.12 -19.65 2.69
C ASN A 139 -21.65 -19.65 1.26
N GLU A 140 -22.86 -20.14 1.07
CA GLU A 140 -23.59 -20.15 -0.22
C GLU A 140 -23.77 -18.75 -0.83
N LYS A 141 -23.46 -17.69 -0.07
CA LYS A 141 -23.50 -16.29 -0.48
C LYS A 141 -22.13 -15.66 -0.66
N SER A 142 -21.07 -16.48 -0.78
CA SER A 142 -19.73 -15.94 -0.99
C SER A 142 -19.58 -15.35 -2.38
N TYR A 143 -19.45 -14.03 -2.41
CA TYR A 143 -19.14 -13.28 -3.62
C TYR A 143 -17.62 -13.20 -3.75
N VAL A 144 -17.03 -13.88 -4.72
CA VAL A 144 -15.63 -13.67 -5.09
C VAL A 144 -15.56 -12.34 -5.84
N GLY A 145 -15.50 -11.25 -5.08
CA GLY A 145 -15.50 -9.90 -5.65
C GLY A 145 -14.11 -9.38 -6.02
N CYS A 146 -13.06 -10.03 -5.54
CA CYS A 146 -11.69 -9.54 -5.72
C CYS A 146 -10.78 -10.70 -6.13
N THR A 147 -10.54 -10.82 -7.42
CA THR A 147 -9.61 -11.81 -7.96
C THR A 147 -8.33 -11.10 -8.41
N PRO A 148 -7.13 -11.62 -8.06
CA PRO A 148 -5.88 -11.06 -8.55
C PRO A 148 -5.75 -11.30 -10.06
N THR A 149 -5.06 -10.38 -10.75
CA THR A 149 -4.60 -10.66 -12.10
C THR A 149 -3.43 -11.63 -12.07
N GLN A 150 -3.22 -12.41 -13.14
CA GLN A 150 -2.05 -13.29 -13.23
C GLN A 150 -0.74 -12.50 -13.13
N ASN A 151 -0.69 -11.29 -13.69
CA ASN A 151 0.47 -10.41 -13.57
C ASN A 151 0.86 -10.11 -12.10
N LEU A 152 -0.13 -9.98 -11.21
CA LEU A 152 0.16 -9.80 -9.78
C LEU A 152 0.76 -11.08 -9.17
N VAL A 153 0.25 -12.25 -9.54
CA VAL A 153 0.82 -13.54 -9.09
C VAL A 153 2.25 -13.72 -9.58
N ASP A 154 2.48 -13.38 -10.84
CA ASP A 154 3.79 -13.50 -11.51
C ASP A 154 4.83 -12.53 -10.92
N ALA A 155 4.38 -11.36 -10.41
CA ALA A 155 5.25 -10.35 -9.81
C ALA A 155 5.84 -10.73 -8.44
N TYR A 156 5.36 -11.80 -7.81
CA TYR A 156 6.03 -12.31 -6.61
C TYR A 156 7.31 -13.04 -6.99
N ASP A 157 8.39 -12.73 -6.29
CA ASP A 157 9.67 -13.39 -6.48
C ASP A 157 9.68 -14.85 -5.98
N MET A 158 10.72 -15.57 -6.32
CA MET A 158 11.07 -16.82 -5.64
C MET A 158 11.51 -16.52 -4.20
N LYS A 159 11.55 -17.53 -3.35
CA LYS A 159 11.93 -17.39 -1.93
C LYS A 159 13.33 -16.78 -1.72
N ASP A 160 14.22 -16.95 -2.68
CA ASP A 160 15.57 -16.39 -2.67
C ASP A 160 15.65 -14.96 -3.25
N GLY A 161 14.51 -14.37 -3.65
CA GLY A 161 14.45 -13.05 -4.26
C GLY A 161 14.71 -13.03 -5.77
N THR A 162 14.83 -14.21 -6.40
CA THR A 162 15.01 -14.27 -7.87
C THR A 162 13.66 -14.06 -8.56
N GLU A 163 13.62 -13.20 -9.56
CA GLU A 163 12.44 -12.94 -10.38
C GLU A 163 12.10 -14.16 -11.26
N PRO A 164 10.89 -14.77 -11.10
CA PRO A 164 10.53 -15.97 -11.88
C PRO A 164 10.09 -15.65 -13.30
N ILE A 165 9.40 -14.52 -13.50
CA ILE A 165 8.85 -14.08 -14.80
C ILE A 165 9.46 -12.72 -15.15
N THR A 166 10.23 -12.66 -16.21
CA THR A 166 10.98 -11.45 -16.64
C THR A 166 10.19 -10.56 -17.58
N GLY A 167 8.98 -10.95 -17.97
CA GLY A 167 8.12 -10.21 -18.87
C GLY A 167 7.11 -11.11 -19.57
N TYR A 168 6.52 -10.59 -20.64
CA TYR A 168 5.54 -11.31 -21.45
C TYR A 168 5.88 -11.16 -22.94
N ASP A 169 5.65 -12.20 -23.68
CA ASP A 169 5.81 -12.18 -25.14
C ASP A 169 4.68 -11.41 -25.85
N ALA A 170 4.74 -11.32 -27.16
CA ALA A 170 3.73 -10.65 -27.99
C ALA A 170 2.32 -11.28 -27.90
N ASN A 171 2.22 -12.53 -27.43
CA ASN A 171 0.97 -13.25 -27.21
C ASN A 171 0.49 -13.17 -25.75
N GLY A 172 1.21 -12.44 -24.91
CA GLY A 172 0.91 -12.32 -23.49
C GLY A 172 1.33 -13.53 -22.64
N GLN A 173 2.19 -14.42 -23.18
CA GLN A 173 2.70 -15.56 -22.43
C GLN A 173 3.89 -15.14 -21.55
N PRO A 174 4.00 -15.65 -20.31
CA PRO A 174 5.08 -15.29 -19.42
C PRO A 174 6.44 -15.78 -19.94
N ILE A 175 7.46 -14.93 -19.86
CA ILE A 175 8.85 -15.26 -20.17
C ILE A 175 9.49 -15.75 -18.88
N ILE A 176 9.63 -17.07 -18.75
CA ILE A 176 10.17 -17.70 -17.54
C ILE A 176 11.69 -17.47 -17.45
N ASN A 177 12.14 -17.01 -16.29
CA ASN A 177 13.55 -16.97 -15.95
C ASN A 177 14.06 -18.39 -15.63
N LYS A 178 14.80 -18.99 -16.56
CA LYS A 178 15.31 -20.37 -16.42
C LYS A 178 16.27 -20.56 -15.25
N ASN A 179 16.82 -19.47 -14.70
CA ASN A 179 17.76 -19.53 -13.57
C ASN A 179 17.06 -19.37 -12.21
N SER A 180 15.74 -19.11 -12.18
CA SER A 180 15.00 -18.86 -10.96
C SER A 180 14.58 -20.15 -10.22
N GLY A 181 14.62 -21.30 -10.88
CA GLY A 181 14.07 -22.55 -10.35
C GLY A 181 12.53 -22.58 -10.36
N TYR A 182 11.88 -21.63 -11.04
CA TYR A 182 10.42 -21.63 -11.21
C TYR A 182 9.97 -22.80 -12.09
N ASP A 183 8.93 -23.50 -11.60
CA ASP A 183 8.27 -24.59 -12.33
C ASP A 183 6.83 -24.18 -12.67
N ASP A 184 6.50 -24.09 -13.96
CA ASP A 184 5.18 -23.73 -14.47
C ASP A 184 4.07 -24.77 -14.14
N LYS A 185 4.47 -26.00 -13.79
CA LYS A 185 3.55 -27.07 -13.32
C LYS A 185 3.23 -26.94 -11.84
N ASN A 186 4.09 -26.27 -11.08
CA ASN A 186 3.98 -26.02 -9.65
C ASN A 186 4.21 -24.51 -9.36
N PRO A 187 3.40 -23.59 -9.92
CA PRO A 187 3.70 -22.17 -9.98
C PRO A 187 3.72 -21.44 -8.63
N TYR A 188 3.25 -22.10 -7.57
CA TYR A 188 3.16 -21.55 -6.22
C TYR A 188 4.24 -22.07 -5.27
N GLU A 189 5.06 -23.04 -5.72
CA GLU A 189 6.11 -23.61 -4.91
C GLU A 189 7.36 -22.71 -4.87
N ASN A 190 8.01 -22.68 -3.70
CA ASN A 190 9.24 -21.92 -3.49
C ASN A 190 9.14 -20.41 -3.81
N ARG A 191 7.95 -19.85 -3.72
CA ARG A 191 7.70 -18.42 -3.94
C ARG A 191 7.87 -17.62 -2.65
N ASP A 192 7.98 -16.32 -2.78
CA ASP A 192 7.94 -15.38 -1.65
C ASP A 192 6.78 -15.75 -0.70
N PRO A 193 7.01 -15.87 0.63
CA PRO A 193 5.98 -16.24 1.58
C PRO A 193 4.73 -15.37 1.53
N ARG A 194 4.87 -14.09 1.16
CA ARG A 194 3.75 -13.15 1.04
C ARG A 194 2.73 -13.55 -0.02
N LEU A 195 3.12 -14.33 -1.04
CA LEU A 195 2.17 -14.86 -2.01
C LEU A 195 1.09 -15.67 -1.34
N LYS A 196 1.44 -16.62 -0.47
CA LYS A 196 0.46 -17.46 0.25
C LYS A 196 -0.41 -16.67 1.23
N MET A 197 0.09 -15.54 1.73
CA MET A 197 -0.61 -14.69 2.69
C MET A 197 -1.59 -13.72 2.01
N THR A 198 -1.37 -13.40 0.74
CA THR A 198 -2.18 -12.40 0.01
C THR A 198 -3.10 -13.01 -1.03
N ILE A 199 -2.74 -14.16 -1.59
CA ILE A 199 -3.45 -14.78 -2.70
C ILE A 199 -3.90 -16.17 -2.31
N PHE A 200 -5.22 -16.38 -2.39
CA PHE A 200 -5.82 -17.69 -2.23
C PHE A 200 -5.91 -18.39 -3.59
N TYR A 201 -5.27 -19.55 -3.73
CA TYR A 201 -5.16 -20.30 -4.97
C TYR A 201 -5.54 -21.77 -4.79
N HIS A 202 -5.75 -22.49 -5.90
CA HIS A 202 -6.10 -23.91 -5.86
C HIS A 202 -5.04 -24.74 -5.14
N GLY A 203 -5.47 -25.55 -4.19
CA GLY A 203 -4.59 -26.36 -3.34
C GLY A 203 -4.18 -25.68 -2.04
N ASN A 204 -4.52 -24.40 -1.85
CA ASN A 204 -4.31 -23.74 -0.56
C ASN A 204 -5.33 -24.25 0.47
N THR A 205 -4.87 -24.41 1.72
CA THR A 205 -5.77 -24.68 2.85
C THR A 205 -6.12 -23.36 3.52
N PHE A 206 -7.40 -23.17 3.80
CA PHE A 206 -7.87 -22.07 4.61
C PHE A 206 -8.08 -22.58 6.04
N ASP A 207 -7.28 -22.09 6.97
CA ASP A 207 -7.47 -22.41 8.37
C ASP A 207 -8.47 -21.44 8.99
N LEU A 208 -9.61 -21.98 9.43
CA LEU A 208 -10.68 -21.22 10.09
C LEU A 208 -10.37 -20.90 11.55
N ASN A 209 -9.35 -21.53 12.10
CA ASN A 209 -9.03 -21.41 13.51
C ASN A 209 -7.84 -20.45 13.77
N GLY A 210 -7.31 -19.84 12.72
CA GLY A 210 -6.33 -18.75 12.75
C GLY A 210 -4.91 -19.19 13.00
#